data_3995834d2301496cae369d45856ff9e4
#
_entry.id   3995834d2301496cae369d45856ff9e4
#
_cell.length_a   1.000
_cell.length_b   1.000
_cell.length_c   1.000
_cell.angle_alpha   90.00
_cell.angle_beta   90.00
_cell.angle_gamma   90.00
#
_symmetry.space_group_name_H-M   'P 1'
#
loop_
_entity.id
_entity.type
_entity.pdbx_description
1 polymer ?
#
loop_
_entity_poly.entity_id
_entity_poly.type
_entity_poly.pdbx_seq_one_letter_code
_entity_poly.pdbx_strand_id
1 'polypeptide(L)'
;MIKNLSFVLLILISFNSNAWWDKGHRMVCDEAYELLTVSAKKMIDPLIEEHGSFGTACLWADWVKNDDRKNTRSWHYINLPDSEQNTYKTSCPENGCLIAAFHEQMNILSNRSAAFHSRAEALWFVGHFIGDVHQPMHVGYP
;
A
#
# COMPACT_ATOMS: atom_id res chain seq x y z
N MET A 1 -24.81 -39.80 7.97
CA MET A 1 -23.57 -39.32 8.62
C MET A 1 -22.57 -38.61 7.68
N ILE A 2 -22.63 -38.81 6.35
CA ILE A 2 -21.64 -38.23 5.40
C ILE A 2 -21.88 -36.73 5.11
N LYS A 3 -23.12 -36.22 5.21
CA LYS A 3 -23.43 -34.77 4.93
C LYS A 3 -22.78 -33.80 5.89
N ASN A 4 -22.51 -34.15 7.13
CA ASN A 4 -21.92 -33.29 8.14
C ASN A 4 -20.39 -33.17 8.01
N LEU A 5 -19.73 -34.18 7.44
CA LEU A 5 -18.29 -34.20 7.24
C LEU A 5 -17.85 -33.20 6.12
N SER A 6 -18.67 -33.11 5.05
CA SER A 6 -18.41 -32.16 3.96
C SER A 6 -18.54 -30.70 4.40
N PHE A 7 -19.45 -30.39 5.32
CA PHE A 7 -19.63 -29.05 5.85
C PHE A 7 -18.46 -28.64 6.76
N VAL A 8 -17.96 -29.55 7.58
CA VAL A 8 -16.76 -29.31 8.43
C VAL A 8 -15.51 -29.14 7.57
N LEU A 9 -15.36 -29.87 6.48
CA LEU A 9 -14.21 -29.75 5.58
C LEU A 9 -14.21 -28.41 4.85
N LEU A 10 -15.37 -27.88 4.44
CA LEU A 10 -15.50 -26.55 3.84
C LEU A 10 -15.12 -25.42 4.82
N ILE A 11 -15.47 -25.56 6.10
CA ILE A 11 -15.10 -24.58 7.13
C ILE A 11 -13.58 -24.58 7.38
N LEU A 12 -12.93 -25.74 7.33
CA LEU A 12 -11.47 -25.84 7.55
C LEU A 12 -10.65 -25.25 6.38
N ILE A 13 -11.19 -25.25 5.17
CA ILE A 13 -10.53 -24.65 3.98
C ILE A 13 -10.60 -23.10 4.03
N SER A 14 -11.58 -22.52 4.71
CA SER A 14 -11.78 -21.06 4.77
C SER A 14 -10.75 -20.30 5.63
N PHE A 15 -9.94 -20.97 6.44
CA PHE A 15 -9.01 -20.34 7.38
C PHE A 15 -7.65 -19.96 6.78
N ASN A 16 -7.41 -20.21 5.49
CA ASN A 16 -6.13 -19.91 4.85
C ASN A 16 -6.22 -18.82 3.76
N SER A 17 -7.22 -17.94 3.81
CA SER A 17 -7.23 -16.77 2.95
C SER A 17 -6.24 -15.72 3.50
N ASN A 18 -4.98 -15.85 3.16
CA ASN A 18 -4.01 -14.79 3.32
C ASN A 18 -4.32 -13.70 2.27
N ALA A 19 -5.23 -12.78 2.59
CA ALA A 19 -5.43 -11.60 1.78
C ALA A 19 -4.16 -10.74 1.81
N TRP A 20 -3.75 -10.27 0.69
CA TRP A 20 -2.75 -9.23 0.31
C TRP A 20 -1.94 -8.56 1.45
N TRP A 21 -1.53 -9.27 2.45
CA TRP A 21 -0.72 -8.75 3.54
C TRP A 21 0.74 -8.56 3.06
N ASP A 22 1.72 -8.73 3.89
CA ASP A 22 3.13 -8.53 3.61
C ASP A 22 3.61 -9.09 2.26
N LYS A 23 3.12 -10.26 1.85
CA LYS A 23 3.53 -10.91 0.58
C LYS A 23 3.11 -10.11 -0.65
N GLY A 24 1.91 -9.53 -0.64
CA GLY A 24 1.40 -8.75 -1.78
C GLY A 24 2.22 -7.49 -1.98
N HIS A 25 2.37 -6.68 -0.95
CA HIS A 25 3.15 -5.44 -1.01
C HIS A 25 4.61 -5.69 -1.35
N ARG A 26 5.23 -6.70 -0.72
CA ARG A 26 6.61 -7.10 -1.04
C ARG A 26 6.76 -7.43 -2.51
N MET A 27 5.90 -8.29 -3.05
CA MET A 27 5.96 -8.73 -4.44
C MET A 27 5.78 -7.57 -5.42
N VAL A 28 4.82 -6.67 -5.18
CA VAL A 28 4.62 -5.47 -6.02
C VAL A 28 5.89 -4.62 -6.08
N CYS A 29 6.53 -4.36 -4.96
CA CYS A 29 7.71 -3.51 -4.91
C CYS A 29 8.98 -4.21 -5.43
N ASP A 30 9.16 -5.50 -5.15
CA ASP A 30 10.30 -6.26 -5.66
C ASP A 30 10.23 -6.37 -7.20
N GLU A 31 9.05 -6.67 -7.78
CA GLU A 31 8.86 -6.69 -9.23
C GLU A 31 9.04 -5.29 -9.85
N ALA A 32 8.51 -4.24 -9.21
CA ALA A 32 8.76 -2.88 -9.67
C ALA A 32 10.25 -2.53 -9.68
N TYR A 33 10.99 -2.95 -8.67
CA TYR A 33 12.43 -2.72 -8.59
C TYR A 33 13.19 -3.42 -9.72
N GLU A 34 12.82 -4.67 -10.04
CA GLU A 34 13.47 -5.41 -11.14
C GLU A 34 13.27 -4.74 -12.49
N LEU A 35 12.13 -4.09 -12.71
CA LEU A 35 11.81 -3.37 -13.95
C LEU A 35 12.47 -1.99 -14.08
N LEU A 36 13.10 -1.48 -13.00
CA LEU A 36 13.77 -0.17 -13.06
C LEU A 36 15.03 -0.20 -13.90
N THR A 37 15.28 0.92 -14.59
CA THR A 37 16.55 1.17 -15.25
C THR A 37 17.70 1.25 -14.23
N VAL A 38 18.92 0.97 -14.67
CA VAL A 38 20.13 1.10 -13.82
C VAL A 38 20.23 2.51 -13.20
N SER A 39 19.85 3.55 -13.97
CA SER A 39 19.85 4.92 -13.47
C SER A 39 18.81 5.14 -12.35
N ALA A 40 17.60 4.58 -12.50
CA ALA A 40 16.56 4.67 -11.49
C ALA A 40 16.94 3.88 -10.23
N LYS A 41 17.51 2.66 -10.37
CA LYS A 41 18.03 1.88 -9.23
C LYS A 41 19.04 2.69 -8.42
N LYS A 42 20.03 3.32 -9.06
CA LYS A 42 21.00 4.19 -8.39
C LYS A 42 20.38 5.35 -7.62
N MET A 43 19.22 5.83 -8.05
CA MET A 43 18.52 6.93 -7.37
C MET A 43 17.75 6.47 -6.15
N ILE A 44 17.20 5.26 -6.16
CA ILE A 44 16.36 4.77 -5.06
C ILE A 44 17.12 3.89 -4.07
N ASP A 45 18.23 3.24 -4.48
CA ASP A 45 19.03 2.37 -3.60
C ASP A 45 19.35 3.02 -2.26
N PRO A 46 19.83 4.29 -2.20
CA PRO A 46 20.08 4.95 -0.92
C PRO A 46 18.80 5.16 -0.09
N LEU A 47 17.64 5.31 -0.73
CA LEU A 47 16.36 5.56 -0.05
C LEU A 47 15.75 4.29 0.57
N ILE A 48 16.21 3.11 0.18
CA ILE A 48 15.72 1.81 0.69
C ILE A 48 16.76 1.05 1.51
N GLU A 49 17.97 1.61 1.66
CA GLU A 49 19.12 0.93 2.28
C GLU A 49 18.81 0.40 3.68
N GLU A 50 18.13 1.17 4.51
CA GLU A 50 17.81 0.77 5.90
C GLU A 50 16.85 -0.43 5.98
N HIS A 51 16.08 -0.70 4.92
CA HIS A 51 15.17 -1.84 4.84
C HIS A 51 15.74 -3.04 4.08
N GLY A 52 16.92 -2.90 3.48
CA GLY A 52 17.62 -3.94 2.75
C GLY A 52 17.05 -4.28 1.37
N SER A 53 15.77 -4.03 1.11
CA SER A 53 15.13 -4.18 -0.22
C SER A 53 13.92 -3.26 -0.37
N PHE A 54 13.53 -2.98 -1.63
CA PHE A 54 12.33 -2.17 -1.87
C PHE A 54 11.06 -2.90 -1.41
N GLY A 55 10.98 -4.22 -1.61
CA GLY A 55 9.87 -5.02 -1.10
C GLY A 55 9.73 -4.94 0.43
N THR A 56 10.83 -4.91 1.19
CA THR A 56 10.78 -4.73 2.65
C THR A 56 10.40 -3.30 3.02
N ALA A 57 10.94 -2.30 2.33
CA ALA A 57 10.61 -0.90 2.56
C ALA A 57 9.11 -0.61 2.40
N CYS A 58 8.45 -1.25 1.40
CA CYS A 58 7.02 -1.10 1.19
C CYS A 58 6.13 -1.66 2.32
N LEU A 59 6.64 -2.52 3.19
CA LEU A 59 5.89 -3.00 4.36
C LEU A 59 5.85 -1.98 5.50
N TRP A 60 6.77 -1.03 5.51
CA TRP A 60 6.91 -0.05 6.58
C TRP A 60 5.63 0.74 6.83
N ALA A 61 4.90 1.12 5.78
CA ALA A 61 3.65 1.86 5.89
C ALA A 61 2.60 1.14 6.77
N ASP A 62 2.50 -0.18 6.65
CA ASP A 62 1.60 -1.01 7.46
C ASP A 62 2.07 -1.12 8.92
N TRP A 63 3.37 -1.14 9.15
CA TRP A 63 3.90 -1.22 10.51
C TRP A 63 3.63 0.07 11.27
N VAL A 64 3.94 1.23 10.67
CA VAL A 64 3.85 2.52 11.35
C VAL A 64 2.43 3.05 11.52
N LYS A 65 1.47 2.66 10.66
CA LYS A 65 0.08 3.11 10.78
C LYS A 65 -0.60 2.68 12.09
N ASN A 66 -0.05 1.67 12.75
CA ASN A 66 -0.57 1.17 14.04
C ASN A 66 0.19 1.70 15.24
N ASP A 67 1.31 2.37 15.05
CA ASP A 67 2.20 2.87 16.10
C ASP A 67 2.50 4.37 15.93
N ASP A 68 3.58 4.71 15.30
CA ASP A 68 4.09 6.10 15.25
C ASP A 68 3.31 7.02 14.29
N ARG A 69 2.67 6.45 13.27
CA ARG A 69 1.96 7.17 12.21
C ARG A 69 0.47 6.83 12.15
N LYS A 70 -0.21 6.80 13.31
CA LYS A 70 -1.65 6.46 13.39
C LYS A 70 -2.56 7.35 12.55
N ASN A 71 -2.13 8.56 12.27
CA ASN A 71 -2.82 9.49 11.36
C ASN A 71 -2.81 9.04 9.90
N THR A 72 -1.94 8.08 9.52
CA THR A 72 -1.88 7.55 8.15
C THR A 72 -2.83 6.37 7.90
N ARG A 73 -3.58 5.91 8.89
CA ARG A 73 -4.49 4.78 8.73
C ARG A 73 -5.49 4.93 7.59
N SER A 74 -6.06 6.13 7.43
CA SER A 74 -7.01 6.44 6.35
C SER A 74 -6.35 6.51 4.98
N TRP A 75 -5.02 6.60 4.91
CA TRP A 75 -4.27 6.68 3.66
C TRP A 75 -4.20 5.35 2.91
N HIS A 76 -4.57 4.24 3.55
CA HIS A 76 -4.48 2.89 2.98
C HIS A 76 -5.70 2.47 2.17
N TYR A 77 -6.75 3.28 2.14
CA TYR A 77 -7.98 2.94 1.42
C TYR A 77 -8.75 4.19 0.96
N ILE A 78 -9.69 3.96 0.06
CA ILE A 78 -10.71 4.94 -0.31
C ILE A 78 -12.05 4.24 -0.48
N ASN A 79 -13.10 4.78 0.13
CA ASN A 79 -14.48 4.36 -0.09
C ASN A 79 -15.13 5.33 -1.08
N LEU A 80 -15.51 4.83 -2.24
CA LEU A 80 -16.18 5.59 -3.28
C LEU A 80 -17.68 5.34 -3.17
N PRO A 81 -18.52 6.37 -2.96
CA PRO A 81 -19.97 6.20 -3.02
C PRO A 81 -20.39 5.76 -4.43
N ASP A 82 -21.45 4.94 -4.51
CA ASP A 82 -22.02 4.44 -5.76
C ASP A 82 -22.75 5.57 -6.52
N SER A 83 -21.99 6.48 -7.11
CA SER A 83 -22.52 7.49 -8.01
C SER A 83 -21.49 7.84 -9.09
N GLU A 84 -21.94 7.93 -10.33
CA GLU A 84 -21.13 8.28 -11.51
C GLU A 84 -20.43 9.67 -11.40
N GLN A 85 -20.82 10.50 -10.45
CA GLN A 85 -20.26 11.84 -10.25
C GLN A 85 -19.16 11.90 -9.19
N ASN A 86 -18.86 10.80 -8.53
CA ASN A 86 -17.88 10.80 -7.45
C ASN A 86 -16.45 10.73 -7.97
N THR A 87 -15.71 11.78 -7.71
CA THR A 87 -14.25 11.78 -7.85
C THR A 87 -13.60 11.52 -6.49
N TYR A 88 -12.37 11.03 -6.48
CA TYR A 88 -11.60 10.87 -5.23
C TYR A 88 -11.58 12.17 -4.39
N LYS A 89 -11.66 13.35 -5.03
CA LYS A 89 -11.69 14.67 -4.36
C LYS A 89 -12.91 14.87 -3.48
N THR A 90 -14.07 14.33 -3.88
CA THR A 90 -15.32 14.44 -3.11
C THR A 90 -15.49 13.32 -2.09
N SER A 91 -14.77 12.21 -2.27
CA SER A 91 -14.88 11.02 -1.44
C SER A 91 -13.76 10.91 -0.40
N CYS A 92 -12.75 11.77 -0.46
CA CYS A 92 -11.62 11.76 0.47
C CYS A 92 -11.98 12.56 1.73
N PRO A 93 -12.01 11.96 2.93
CA PRO A 93 -12.27 12.66 4.17
C PRO A 93 -11.13 13.62 4.53
N GLU A 94 -11.37 14.54 5.48
CA GLU A 94 -10.37 15.55 5.92
C GLU A 94 -9.07 14.95 6.43
N ASN A 95 -9.11 13.75 7.02
CA ASN A 95 -7.94 13.04 7.50
C ASN A 95 -7.18 12.28 6.40
N GLY A 96 -7.55 12.48 5.13
CA GLY A 96 -6.91 11.90 3.96
C GLY A 96 -7.52 10.57 3.51
N CYS A 97 -7.09 10.14 2.34
CA CYS A 97 -7.44 8.85 1.72
C CYS A 97 -6.28 8.39 0.84
N LEU A 98 -6.34 7.16 0.36
CA LEU A 98 -5.29 6.52 -0.46
C LEU A 98 -4.83 7.40 -1.63
N ILE A 99 -5.75 7.92 -2.42
CA ILE A 99 -5.40 8.69 -3.63
C ILE A 99 -4.78 10.05 -3.28
N ALA A 100 -5.31 10.75 -2.28
CA ALA A 100 -4.75 12.03 -1.85
C ALA A 100 -3.34 11.84 -1.27
N ALA A 101 -3.16 10.84 -0.40
CA ALA A 101 -1.87 10.52 0.18
C ALA A 101 -0.84 10.10 -0.89
N PHE A 102 -1.24 9.27 -1.87
CA PHE A 102 -0.39 8.89 -2.99
C PHE A 102 0.15 10.12 -3.74
N HIS A 103 -0.72 11.08 -4.10
CA HIS A 103 -0.29 12.29 -4.78
C HIS A 103 0.63 13.16 -3.92
N GLU A 104 0.35 13.28 -2.63
CA GLU A 104 1.22 14.01 -1.70
C GLU A 104 2.62 13.38 -1.61
N GLN A 105 2.69 12.06 -1.42
CA GLN A 105 3.97 11.35 -1.35
C GLN A 105 4.73 11.41 -2.67
N MET A 106 4.07 11.34 -3.82
CA MET A 106 4.69 11.55 -5.13
C MET A 106 5.31 12.94 -5.27
N ASN A 107 4.64 13.99 -4.77
CA ASN A 107 5.19 15.34 -4.77
C ASN A 107 6.44 15.45 -3.89
N ILE A 108 6.44 14.85 -2.70
CA ILE A 108 7.60 14.82 -1.80
C ILE A 108 8.76 14.06 -2.46
N LEU A 109 8.51 12.88 -3.00
CA LEU A 109 9.51 12.04 -3.65
C LEU A 109 10.19 12.73 -4.83
N SER A 110 9.41 13.44 -5.66
CA SER A 110 9.92 14.17 -6.84
C SER A 110 10.65 15.47 -6.49
N ASN A 111 10.42 16.02 -5.31
CA ASN A 111 11.08 17.23 -4.86
C ASN A 111 12.53 16.95 -4.43
N ARG A 112 13.49 17.27 -5.30
CA ARG A 112 14.91 17.06 -5.03
C ARG A 112 15.47 17.90 -3.86
N SER A 113 14.76 18.96 -3.46
CA SER A 113 15.13 19.82 -2.33
C SER A 113 14.52 19.33 -1.00
N ALA A 114 13.63 18.34 -1.01
CA ALA A 114 13.09 17.76 0.21
C ALA A 114 14.19 16.99 0.96
N ALA A 115 14.05 16.89 2.29
CA ALA A 115 14.97 16.16 3.13
C ALA A 115 15.08 14.70 2.68
N PHE A 116 16.28 14.13 2.79
CA PHE A 116 16.54 12.75 2.36
C PHE A 116 15.56 11.75 3.00
N HIS A 117 15.40 11.79 4.32
CA HIS A 117 14.50 10.91 5.05
C HIS A 117 13.03 11.06 4.61
N SER A 118 12.57 12.31 4.38
CA SER A 118 11.20 12.53 3.87
C SER A 118 10.99 11.92 2.48
N ARG A 119 12.00 11.94 1.62
CA ARG A 119 11.95 11.30 0.30
C ARG A 119 12.00 9.78 0.39
N ALA A 120 12.74 9.24 1.36
CA ALA A 120 12.78 7.81 1.62
C ALA A 120 11.41 7.30 2.09
N GLU A 121 10.84 7.90 3.14
CA GLU A 121 9.48 7.58 3.59
C GLU A 121 8.45 7.70 2.45
N ALA A 122 8.53 8.77 1.65
CA ALA A 122 7.63 8.98 0.52
C ALA A 122 7.74 7.86 -0.53
N LEU A 123 8.94 7.35 -0.82
CA LEU A 123 9.13 6.20 -1.71
C LEU A 123 8.48 4.94 -1.14
N TRP A 124 8.63 4.69 0.17
CA TRP A 124 8.05 3.51 0.84
C TRP A 124 6.52 3.55 0.82
N PHE A 125 5.93 4.72 1.12
CA PHE A 125 4.49 4.94 0.99
C PHE A 125 4.01 4.76 -0.44
N VAL A 126 4.67 5.36 -1.44
CA VAL A 126 4.27 5.26 -2.85
C VAL A 126 4.25 3.79 -3.30
N GLY A 127 5.30 3.02 -3.00
CA GLY A 127 5.35 1.60 -3.33
C GLY A 127 4.22 0.81 -2.65
N HIS A 128 3.99 1.05 -1.36
CA HIS A 128 2.89 0.42 -0.61
C HIS A 128 1.51 0.75 -1.21
N PHE A 129 1.24 2.02 -1.48
CA PHE A 129 -0.05 2.48 -2.01
C PHE A 129 -0.36 1.95 -3.41
N ILE A 130 0.65 1.65 -4.23
CA ILE A 130 0.44 0.93 -5.50
C ILE A 130 -0.13 -0.46 -5.23
N GLY A 131 0.32 -1.15 -4.18
CA GLY A 131 -0.30 -2.39 -3.74
C GLY A 131 -1.74 -2.19 -3.29
N ASP A 132 -1.99 -1.22 -2.41
CA ASP A 132 -3.31 -0.92 -1.85
C ASP A 132 -4.34 -0.58 -2.94
N VAL A 133 -3.98 0.25 -3.92
CA VAL A 133 -4.91 0.66 -4.98
C VAL A 133 -5.33 -0.51 -5.88
N HIS A 134 -4.55 -1.59 -5.92
CA HIS A 134 -4.88 -2.81 -6.65
C HIS A 134 -5.60 -3.87 -5.79
N GLN A 135 -5.78 -3.59 -4.50
CA GLN A 135 -6.52 -4.46 -3.59
C GLN A 135 -8.01 -4.06 -3.58
N PRO A 136 -8.94 -4.92 -4.05
CA PRO A 136 -10.36 -4.56 -4.16
C PRO A 136 -11.00 -4.10 -2.86
N MET A 137 -10.53 -4.58 -1.70
CA MET A 137 -11.05 -4.17 -0.38
C MET A 137 -10.55 -2.80 0.08
N HIS A 138 -9.54 -2.22 -0.59
CA HIS A 138 -9.00 -0.89 -0.29
C HIS A 138 -9.56 0.19 -1.21
N VAL A 139 -10.19 -0.21 -2.33
CA VAL A 139 -10.86 0.68 -3.29
C VAL A 139 -12.27 0.14 -3.51
N GLY A 140 -13.16 0.42 -2.57
CA GLY A 140 -14.47 -0.20 -2.54
C GLY A 140 -15.62 0.81 -2.42
N TYR A 141 -16.82 0.28 -2.60
CA TYR A 141 -18.05 0.97 -2.25
C TYR A 141 -18.40 0.62 -0.80
N PRO A 142 -18.92 1.59 -0.01
CA PRO A 142 -19.35 1.33 1.36
C PRO A 142 -20.55 0.41 1.44
#